data_b82c499a8aafa7ced2e45e65bc59fa97
#
_entry.id   b82c499a8aafa7ced2e45e65bc59fa97
#
_cell.length_a   1.000
_cell.length_b   1.000
_cell.length_c   1.000
_cell.angle_alpha   90.00
_cell.angle_beta   90.00
_cell.angle_gamma   90.00
#
_symmetry.space_group_name_H-M   'P 1'
#
loop_
_entity.id
_entity.type
_entity.pdbx_description
1 polymer ?
#
loop_
_entity_poly.entity_id
_entity_poly.type
_entity_poly.pdbx_seq_one_letter_code
_entity_poly.pdbx_strand_id
1 'polypeptide(L)'
;MSISIDMARRIADACKQRARELRSPVSIAIVDAGGHLVLFERMMAPYGWATGSISVAKATTAVMFNQSTDAVAQWGSGIPGFASSMASMTNGKFIMAAGGWPIRLGGATVGGVGISGGNAPGRDDDIARAGLVAINAAPVSPIQPIPPGQTYSGIMQQAPEASYYTPSSPSLSQQEDRSQYQGEAQWGNGANHTRPLSPDQEQSYGSSFDQPSSEHSGDRS
;
A
#
# COMPACT_ATOMS: atom_id res chain seq x y z
N MET A 1 7.72 0.03 -17.00
CA MET A 1 6.48 0.33 -17.77
C MET A 1 5.38 0.49 -16.74
N SER A 2 4.49 1.49 -16.87
CA SER A 2 3.39 1.72 -15.92
C SER A 2 2.05 1.54 -16.64
N ILE A 3 0.98 1.26 -15.87
CA ILE A 3 -0.37 1.12 -16.39
C ILE A 3 -0.87 2.45 -16.95
N SER A 4 -1.53 2.43 -18.12
CA SER A 4 -2.19 3.62 -18.67
C SER A 4 -3.55 3.86 -18.03
N ILE A 5 -4.01 5.12 -18.04
CA ILE A 5 -5.34 5.47 -17.52
C ILE A 5 -6.47 4.75 -18.29
N ASP A 6 -6.31 4.52 -19.58
CA ASP A 6 -7.34 3.82 -20.37
C ASP A 6 -7.43 2.34 -20.01
N MET A 7 -6.29 1.71 -19.72
CA MET A 7 -6.27 0.35 -19.20
C MET A 7 -6.87 0.28 -17.80
N ALA A 8 -6.54 1.25 -16.94
CA ALA A 8 -7.13 1.35 -15.60
C ALA A 8 -8.66 1.50 -15.66
N ARG A 9 -9.19 2.30 -16.58
CA ARG A 9 -10.64 2.44 -16.81
C ARG A 9 -11.28 1.12 -17.25
N ARG A 10 -10.68 0.40 -18.18
CA ARG A 10 -11.18 -0.92 -18.62
C ARG A 10 -11.27 -1.91 -17.47
N ILE A 11 -10.26 -1.95 -16.60
CA ILE A 11 -10.27 -2.79 -15.39
C ILE A 11 -11.40 -2.36 -14.47
N ALA A 12 -11.52 -1.06 -14.17
CA ALA A 12 -12.55 -0.54 -13.28
C ALA A 12 -13.97 -0.81 -13.80
N ASP A 13 -14.19 -0.66 -15.11
CA ASP A 13 -15.49 -0.95 -15.74
C ASP A 13 -15.88 -2.42 -15.60
N ALA A 14 -14.94 -3.34 -15.83
CA ALA A 14 -15.18 -4.77 -15.65
C ALA A 14 -15.43 -5.12 -14.17
N CYS A 15 -14.68 -4.53 -13.25
CA CYS A 15 -14.92 -4.68 -11.80
C CYS A 15 -16.32 -4.18 -11.42
N LYS A 16 -16.74 -3.00 -11.92
CA LYS A 16 -18.09 -2.46 -11.66
C LYS A 16 -19.18 -3.35 -12.23
N GLN A 17 -18.98 -3.87 -13.44
CA GLN A 17 -19.93 -4.80 -14.05
C GLN A 17 -20.07 -6.04 -13.16
N ARG A 18 -18.97 -6.67 -12.78
CA ARG A 18 -18.98 -7.86 -11.92
C ARG A 18 -19.61 -7.58 -10.55
N ALA A 19 -19.32 -6.44 -9.96
CA ALA A 19 -19.90 -6.00 -8.69
C ALA A 19 -21.43 -5.86 -8.78
N ARG A 20 -21.96 -5.34 -9.91
CA ARG A 20 -23.42 -5.24 -10.14
C ARG A 20 -24.07 -6.62 -10.27
N GLU A 21 -23.45 -7.53 -11.04
CA GLU A 21 -23.92 -8.92 -11.20
C GLU A 21 -24.03 -9.61 -9.85
N LEU A 22 -23.05 -9.38 -8.97
CA LEU A 22 -23.00 -9.95 -7.63
C LEU A 22 -23.85 -9.18 -6.60
N ARG A 23 -24.45 -8.06 -6.98
CA ARG A 23 -25.15 -7.11 -6.08
C ARG A 23 -24.28 -6.74 -4.86
N SER A 24 -23.01 -6.47 -5.13
CA SER A 24 -21.99 -6.24 -4.12
C SER A 24 -21.24 -4.94 -4.44
N PRO A 25 -21.80 -3.77 -4.06
CA PRO A 25 -21.15 -2.49 -4.34
C PRO A 25 -19.82 -2.38 -3.59
N VAL A 26 -18.80 -1.87 -4.28
CA VAL A 26 -17.42 -1.85 -3.81
C VAL A 26 -16.73 -0.53 -4.07
N SER A 27 -15.59 -0.33 -3.43
CA SER A 27 -14.56 0.64 -3.82
C SER A 27 -13.49 -0.07 -4.64
N ILE A 28 -13.03 0.58 -5.71
CA ILE A 28 -12.06 0.06 -6.67
C ILE A 28 -10.89 1.04 -6.70
N ALA A 29 -9.69 0.56 -6.47
CA ALA A 29 -8.48 1.34 -6.61
C ALA A 29 -7.53 0.66 -7.58
N ILE A 30 -6.89 1.45 -8.45
CA ILE A 30 -5.84 1.00 -9.36
C ILE A 30 -4.63 1.87 -9.12
N VAL A 31 -3.50 1.24 -8.85
CA VAL A 31 -2.21 1.89 -8.65
C VAL A 31 -1.24 1.52 -9.76
N ASP A 32 -0.23 2.36 -9.99
CA ASP A 32 0.87 2.07 -10.90
C ASP A 32 1.90 1.09 -10.28
N ALA A 33 2.97 0.79 -11.01
CA ALA A 33 4.04 -0.10 -10.53
C ALA A 33 4.82 0.45 -9.32
N GLY A 34 4.73 1.74 -9.04
CA GLY A 34 5.29 2.39 -7.85
C GLY A 34 4.32 2.47 -6.66
N GLY A 35 3.09 1.96 -6.83
CA GLY A 35 2.05 2.03 -5.79
C GLY A 35 1.33 3.38 -5.72
N HIS A 36 1.50 4.27 -6.72
CA HIS A 36 0.80 5.55 -6.78
C HIS A 36 -0.59 5.37 -7.39
N LEU A 37 -1.58 6.06 -6.83
CA LEU A 37 -2.96 5.97 -7.28
C LEU A 37 -3.12 6.53 -8.70
N VAL A 38 -3.64 5.70 -9.61
CA VAL A 38 -3.95 6.06 -11.01
C VAL A 38 -5.44 6.30 -11.18
N LEU A 39 -6.28 5.43 -10.60
CA LEU A 39 -7.73 5.52 -10.69
C LEU A 39 -8.36 5.07 -9.37
N PHE A 40 -9.38 5.80 -8.94
CA PHE A 40 -10.22 5.40 -7.82
C PHE A 40 -11.68 5.63 -8.16
N GLU A 41 -12.51 4.61 -7.97
CA GLU A 41 -13.95 4.70 -8.08
C GLU A 41 -14.62 4.06 -6.87
N ARG A 42 -15.68 4.69 -6.37
CA ARG A 42 -16.48 4.16 -5.29
C ARG A 42 -17.92 4.05 -5.73
N MET A 43 -18.44 2.84 -5.74
CA MET A 43 -19.86 2.60 -5.88
C MET A 43 -20.60 3.02 -4.60
N MET A 44 -21.89 3.29 -4.70
CA MET A 44 -22.73 3.51 -3.50
C MET A 44 -22.72 2.23 -2.67
N ALA A 45 -21.83 2.18 -1.67
CA ALA A 45 -21.69 1.01 -0.80
C ALA A 45 -22.38 1.29 0.53
N PRO A 46 -23.30 0.40 0.97
CA PRO A 46 -23.98 0.57 2.26
C PRO A 46 -23.06 0.37 3.45
N TYR A 47 -21.93 -0.28 3.28
CA TYR A 47 -21.03 -0.65 4.37
C TYR A 47 -19.65 0.03 4.25
N GLY A 48 -19.26 0.70 5.34
CA GLY A 48 -17.90 1.09 5.59
C GLY A 48 -17.39 2.31 4.81
N TRP A 49 -17.18 3.36 5.53
CA TRP A 49 -16.47 4.55 5.05
C TRP A 49 -15.00 4.24 4.69
N ALA A 50 -14.41 3.22 5.34
CA ALA A 50 -12.99 2.85 5.17
C ALA A 50 -12.72 2.05 3.88
N THR A 51 -13.74 1.57 3.16
CA THR A 51 -13.54 0.72 1.97
C THR A 51 -12.66 1.37 0.90
N GLY A 52 -12.72 2.70 0.76
CA GLY A 52 -11.85 3.45 -0.13
C GLY A 52 -10.37 3.30 0.22
N SER A 53 -10.00 3.59 1.47
CA SER A 53 -8.62 3.46 1.93
C SER A 53 -8.14 2.01 1.89
N ILE A 54 -9.02 1.06 2.23
CA ILE A 54 -8.72 -0.37 2.19
C ILE A 54 -8.46 -0.84 0.75
N SER A 55 -9.23 -0.37 -0.24
CA SER A 55 -8.99 -0.74 -1.65
C SER A 55 -7.64 -0.23 -2.14
N VAL A 56 -7.24 0.99 -1.79
CA VAL A 56 -5.92 1.54 -2.11
C VAL A 56 -4.81 0.72 -1.43
N ALA A 57 -4.96 0.39 -0.14
CA ALA A 57 -3.99 -0.42 0.58
C ALA A 57 -3.85 -1.83 -0.04
N LYS A 58 -4.95 -2.47 -0.46
CA LYS A 58 -4.92 -3.76 -1.16
C LYS A 58 -4.15 -3.66 -2.49
N ALA A 59 -4.43 -2.65 -3.32
CA ALA A 59 -3.72 -2.44 -4.57
C ALA A 59 -2.22 -2.23 -4.35
N THR A 60 -1.85 -1.40 -3.38
CA THR A 60 -0.45 -1.10 -3.03
C THR A 60 0.26 -2.34 -2.49
N THR A 61 -0.37 -3.10 -1.58
CA THR A 61 0.18 -4.35 -1.05
C THR A 61 0.44 -5.36 -2.18
N ALA A 62 -0.48 -5.49 -3.12
CA ALA A 62 -0.34 -6.42 -4.24
C ALA A 62 0.86 -6.07 -5.13
N VAL A 63 1.12 -4.80 -5.40
CA VAL A 63 2.32 -4.35 -6.14
C VAL A 63 3.58 -4.58 -5.34
N MET A 64 3.58 -4.19 -4.06
CA MET A 64 4.74 -4.28 -3.17
C MET A 64 5.30 -5.69 -3.08
N PHE A 65 4.42 -6.69 -2.98
CA PHE A 65 4.80 -8.09 -2.86
C PHE A 65 4.72 -8.86 -4.18
N ASN A 66 4.25 -8.22 -5.24
CA ASN A 66 4.00 -8.86 -6.54
C ASN A 66 3.15 -10.14 -6.41
N GLN A 67 2.17 -10.13 -5.50
CA GLN A 67 1.31 -11.24 -5.11
C GLN A 67 -0.11 -10.76 -4.85
N SER A 68 -1.08 -11.67 -4.87
CA SER A 68 -2.39 -11.34 -4.33
C SER A 68 -2.30 -11.08 -2.83
N THR A 69 -3.15 -10.18 -2.34
CA THR A 69 -3.17 -9.85 -0.91
C THR A 69 -3.63 -11.02 -0.04
N ASP A 70 -4.37 -11.97 -0.61
CA ASP A 70 -4.70 -13.23 0.04
C ASP A 70 -3.45 -14.11 0.24
N ALA A 71 -2.61 -14.25 -0.80
CA ALA A 71 -1.35 -14.96 -0.69
C ALA A 71 -0.42 -14.32 0.35
N VAL A 72 -0.34 -12.98 0.39
CA VAL A 72 0.42 -12.26 1.43
C VAL A 72 -0.14 -12.57 2.82
N ALA A 73 -1.47 -12.63 2.99
CA ALA A 73 -2.10 -12.98 4.26
C ALA A 73 -1.77 -14.42 4.70
N GLN A 74 -1.75 -15.36 3.77
CA GLN A 74 -1.47 -16.78 4.08
C GLN A 74 -0.09 -16.98 4.70
N TRP A 75 0.96 -16.41 4.16
CA TRP A 75 2.30 -16.54 4.73
C TRP A 75 2.62 -15.50 5.80
N GLY A 76 2.11 -14.27 5.66
CA GLY A 76 2.39 -13.18 6.58
C GLY A 76 1.75 -13.34 7.96
N SER A 77 0.61 -14.04 8.04
CA SER A 77 -0.06 -14.32 9.33
C SER A 77 0.76 -15.18 10.28
N GLY A 78 1.69 -15.97 9.75
CA GLY A 78 2.63 -16.79 10.55
C GLY A 78 3.80 -15.99 11.14
N ILE A 79 3.95 -14.71 10.82
CA ILE A 79 5.08 -13.87 11.28
C ILE A 79 4.57 -12.85 12.30
N PRO A 80 4.92 -13.00 13.59
CA PRO A 80 4.50 -12.06 14.63
C PRO A 80 4.93 -10.62 14.31
N GLY A 81 4.01 -9.67 14.44
CA GLY A 81 4.27 -8.25 14.21
C GLY A 81 4.44 -7.83 12.74
N PHE A 82 4.41 -8.76 11.77
CA PHE A 82 4.60 -8.43 10.36
C PHE A 82 3.59 -7.40 9.86
N ALA A 83 2.30 -7.63 10.10
CA ALA A 83 1.25 -6.73 9.64
C ALA A 83 1.37 -5.32 10.21
N SER A 84 1.64 -5.19 11.50
CA SER A 84 1.80 -3.88 12.16
C SER A 84 3.07 -3.16 11.72
N SER A 85 4.18 -3.87 11.56
CA SER A 85 5.44 -3.31 11.08
C SER A 85 5.30 -2.80 9.65
N MET A 86 4.69 -3.60 8.76
CA MET A 86 4.44 -3.21 7.37
C MET A 86 3.45 -2.05 7.27
N ALA A 87 2.38 -2.04 8.06
CA ALA A 87 1.43 -0.94 8.09
C ALA A 87 2.08 0.38 8.55
N SER A 88 2.92 0.33 9.57
CA SER A 88 3.67 1.51 10.05
C SER A 88 4.66 2.01 8.99
N MET A 89 5.44 1.12 8.39
CA MET A 89 6.45 1.47 7.39
C MET A 89 5.83 2.07 6.12
N THR A 90 4.61 1.68 5.77
CA THR A 90 3.90 2.11 4.57
C THR A 90 2.88 3.21 4.79
N ASN A 91 2.84 3.82 5.99
CA ASN A 91 1.84 4.81 6.38
C ASN A 91 0.39 4.31 6.14
N GLY A 92 0.11 3.09 6.58
CA GLY A 92 -1.20 2.44 6.45
C GLY A 92 -1.54 1.90 5.06
N LYS A 93 -0.62 1.93 4.09
CA LYS A 93 -0.84 1.41 2.73
C LYS A 93 -0.53 -0.09 2.60
N PHE A 94 -0.66 -0.83 3.68
CA PHE A 94 -0.47 -2.28 3.71
C PHE A 94 -1.65 -2.95 4.39
N ILE A 95 -2.15 -4.04 3.78
CA ILE A 95 -3.23 -4.84 4.36
C ILE A 95 -3.18 -6.30 3.88
N MET A 96 -3.38 -7.22 4.81
CA MET A 96 -3.46 -8.66 4.55
C MET A 96 -4.93 -9.10 4.47
N ALA A 97 -5.60 -8.75 3.38
CA ALA A 97 -6.98 -9.14 3.14
C ALA A 97 -7.23 -9.33 1.64
N ALA A 98 -7.92 -10.39 1.26
CA ALA A 98 -8.22 -10.76 -0.12
C ALA A 98 -8.86 -9.62 -0.93
N GLY A 99 -8.62 -9.59 -2.24
CA GLY A 99 -9.16 -8.61 -3.19
C GLY A 99 -8.15 -7.60 -3.74
N GLY A 100 -6.85 -7.76 -3.44
CA GLY A 100 -5.76 -7.05 -4.09
C GLY A 100 -4.99 -7.98 -5.04
N TRP A 101 -4.72 -7.52 -6.27
CA TRP A 101 -4.00 -8.29 -7.28
C TRP A 101 -2.99 -7.43 -8.03
N PRO A 102 -1.78 -7.94 -8.32
CA PRO A 102 -0.86 -7.27 -9.24
C PRO A 102 -1.40 -7.36 -10.67
N ILE A 103 -1.26 -6.29 -11.42
CA ILE A 103 -1.57 -6.22 -12.85
C ILE A 103 -0.30 -6.51 -13.63
N ARG A 104 -0.27 -7.62 -14.35
CA ARG A 104 0.90 -8.06 -15.11
C ARG A 104 0.63 -8.06 -16.59
N LEU A 105 1.58 -7.51 -17.35
CA LEU A 105 1.57 -7.51 -18.82
C LEU A 105 2.92 -7.98 -19.31
N GLY A 106 2.94 -9.00 -20.16
CA GLY A 106 4.19 -9.55 -20.70
C GLY A 106 5.17 -10.03 -19.62
N GLY A 107 4.66 -10.52 -18.48
CA GLY A 107 5.48 -10.98 -17.35
C GLY A 107 5.92 -9.86 -16.38
N ALA A 108 5.77 -8.59 -16.74
CA ALA A 108 6.12 -7.46 -15.88
C ALA A 108 4.91 -6.94 -15.09
N THR A 109 5.12 -6.59 -13.82
CA THR A 109 4.10 -5.89 -13.02
C THR A 109 4.06 -4.43 -13.43
N VAL A 110 2.91 -3.99 -13.95
CA VAL A 110 2.67 -2.62 -14.43
C VAL A 110 1.81 -1.80 -13.47
N GLY A 111 1.22 -2.45 -12.47
CA GLY A 111 0.36 -1.82 -11.48
C GLY A 111 -0.32 -2.84 -10.57
N GLY A 112 -1.31 -2.40 -9.81
CA GLY A 112 -2.14 -3.23 -8.96
C GLY A 112 -3.59 -2.77 -8.92
N VAL A 113 -4.50 -3.72 -8.73
CA VAL A 113 -5.92 -3.47 -8.48
C VAL A 113 -6.27 -3.90 -7.07
N GLY A 114 -7.10 -3.12 -6.39
CA GLY A 114 -7.61 -3.42 -5.05
C GLY A 114 -9.10 -3.15 -4.96
N ILE A 115 -9.83 -4.13 -4.46
CA ILE A 115 -11.29 -4.11 -4.27
C ILE A 115 -11.61 -4.22 -2.79
N SER A 116 -12.57 -3.42 -2.33
CA SER A 116 -13.05 -3.49 -0.94
C SER A 116 -14.52 -3.09 -0.84
N GLY A 117 -15.26 -3.77 0.03
CA GLY A 117 -16.66 -3.50 0.29
C GLY A 117 -17.60 -4.65 -0.09
N GLY A 118 -17.07 -5.77 -0.55
CA GLY A 118 -17.86 -6.94 -0.88
C GLY A 118 -18.68 -7.44 0.31
N ASN A 119 -19.93 -7.78 0.05
CA ASN A 119 -20.93 -8.16 1.05
C ASN A 119 -20.89 -9.64 1.45
N ALA A 120 -19.92 -10.40 0.96
CA ALA A 120 -19.70 -11.80 1.30
C ALA A 120 -18.22 -12.18 1.13
N PRO A 121 -17.73 -13.23 1.82
CA PRO A 121 -16.39 -13.74 1.66
C PRO A 121 -16.06 -14.05 0.19
N GLY A 122 -14.85 -13.70 -0.26
CA GLY A 122 -14.37 -13.92 -1.63
C GLY A 122 -14.89 -12.94 -2.68
N ARG A 123 -15.87 -12.08 -2.38
CA ARG A 123 -16.44 -11.12 -3.34
C ARG A 123 -15.42 -10.13 -3.88
N ASP A 124 -14.60 -9.57 -3.00
CA ASP A 124 -13.56 -8.62 -3.39
C ASP A 124 -12.58 -9.25 -4.37
N ASP A 125 -12.20 -10.50 -4.13
CA ASP A 125 -11.28 -11.25 -4.97
C ASP A 125 -11.89 -11.60 -6.34
N ASP A 126 -13.13 -12.07 -6.36
CA ASP A 126 -13.87 -12.38 -7.58
C ASP A 126 -14.01 -11.13 -8.49
N ILE A 127 -14.33 -9.99 -7.89
CA ILE A 127 -14.47 -8.72 -8.61
C ILE A 127 -13.10 -8.25 -9.15
N ALA A 128 -12.03 -8.35 -8.35
CA ALA A 128 -10.69 -7.97 -8.80
C ALA A 128 -10.24 -8.81 -9.99
N ARG A 129 -10.45 -10.13 -9.95
CA ARG A 129 -10.11 -11.06 -11.04
C ARG A 129 -10.86 -10.74 -12.33
N ALA A 130 -12.15 -10.37 -12.24
CA ALA A 130 -12.90 -9.95 -13.43
C ALA A 130 -12.25 -8.76 -14.13
N GLY A 131 -11.72 -7.79 -13.38
CA GLY A 131 -10.95 -6.68 -13.92
C GLY A 131 -9.68 -7.12 -14.66
N LEU A 132 -8.93 -8.09 -14.12
CA LEU A 132 -7.72 -8.63 -14.75
C LEU A 132 -8.05 -9.36 -16.07
N VAL A 133 -9.11 -10.15 -16.09
CA VAL A 133 -9.55 -10.87 -17.29
C VAL A 133 -9.87 -9.90 -18.44
N ALA A 134 -10.47 -8.74 -18.14
CA ALA A 134 -10.85 -7.74 -19.14
C ALA A 134 -9.66 -7.16 -19.95
N ILE A 135 -8.45 -7.29 -19.46
CA ILE A 135 -7.22 -6.84 -20.12
C ILE A 135 -6.27 -7.98 -20.50
N ASN A 136 -6.72 -9.23 -20.42
CA ASN A 136 -5.92 -10.44 -20.62
C ASN A 136 -4.69 -10.53 -19.67
N ALA A 137 -4.76 -9.87 -18.51
CA ALA A 137 -3.78 -10.05 -17.46
C ALA A 137 -4.10 -11.35 -16.74
N ALA A 138 -3.24 -12.36 -16.88
CA ALA A 138 -3.42 -13.62 -16.20
C ALA A 138 -3.32 -13.43 -14.67
N PRO A 139 -4.27 -13.93 -13.87
CA PRO A 139 -4.08 -14.02 -12.44
C PRO A 139 -2.89 -14.93 -12.16
N VAL A 140 -1.96 -14.47 -11.33
CA VAL A 140 -0.81 -15.29 -10.93
C VAL A 140 -1.29 -16.38 -10.01
N SER A 141 -0.86 -17.62 -10.29
CA SER A 141 -1.03 -18.69 -9.32
C SER A 141 -0.36 -18.31 -8.00
N PRO A 142 -1.00 -18.53 -6.85
CA PRO A 142 -0.38 -18.30 -5.56
C PRO A 142 0.98 -18.98 -5.48
N ILE A 143 1.97 -18.34 -4.87
CA ILE A 143 3.20 -19.05 -4.50
C ILE A 143 2.75 -20.22 -3.62
N GLN A 144 3.09 -21.43 -4.03
CA GLN A 144 2.82 -22.61 -3.20
C GLN A 144 3.47 -22.40 -1.83
N PRO A 145 2.79 -22.71 -0.74
CA PRO A 145 3.41 -22.69 0.58
C PRO A 145 4.68 -23.57 0.53
N ILE A 146 5.75 -23.09 1.11
CA ILE A 146 6.99 -23.87 1.21
C ILE A 146 6.66 -25.16 1.98
N PRO A 147 6.88 -26.35 1.43
CA PRO A 147 6.60 -27.59 2.13
C PRO A 147 7.33 -27.63 3.49
N PRO A 148 6.73 -28.20 4.53
CA PRO A 148 7.38 -28.35 5.81
C PRO A 148 8.75 -29.04 5.65
N GLY A 149 9.82 -28.39 6.13
CA GLY A 149 11.21 -28.91 6.03
C GLY A 149 12.06 -28.31 4.92
N GLN A 150 11.51 -27.45 4.05
CA GLN A 150 12.33 -26.67 3.11
C GLN A 150 12.61 -25.26 3.67
N THR A 151 13.88 -24.85 3.65
CA THR A 151 14.29 -23.50 4.02
C THR A 151 14.40 -22.62 2.78
N TYR A 152 14.23 -21.30 2.96
CA TYR A 152 14.41 -20.31 1.90
C TYR A 152 15.75 -20.46 1.14
N SER A 153 16.80 -20.89 1.83
CA SER A 153 18.12 -21.15 1.26
C SER A 153 18.12 -22.27 0.21
N GLY A 154 17.27 -23.31 0.35
CA GLY A 154 17.19 -24.41 -0.59
C GLY A 154 16.50 -24.05 -1.91
N ILE A 155 15.62 -23.05 -1.88
CA ILE A 155 14.89 -22.59 -3.07
C ILE A 155 15.76 -21.64 -3.92
N MET A 156 16.60 -20.82 -3.28
CA MET A 156 17.52 -19.91 -3.99
C MET A 156 18.61 -20.66 -4.76
N GLN A 157 18.99 -21.86 -4.35
CA GLN A 157 19.98 -22.68 -5.06
C GLN A 157 19.44 -23.37 -6.32
N GLN A 158 18.12 -23.42 -6.48
CA GLN A 158 17.45 -24.00 -7.65
C GLN A 158 16.91 -22.95 -8.64
N ALA A 159 17.04 -21.68 -8.34
CA ALA A 159 16.69 -20.62 -9.28
C ALA A 159 17.72 -20.63 -10.44
N PRO A 160 17.28 -20.60 -11.72
CA PRO A 160 18.22 -20.41 -12.82
C PRO A 160 18.97 -19.09 -12.56
N GLU A 161 20.29 -19.11 -12.74
CA GLU A 161 21.15 -17.94 -12.54
C GLU A 161 20.54 -16.75 -13.30
N ALA A 162 19.88 -15.86 -12.55
CA ALA A 162 19.50 -14.58 -13.08
C ALA A 162 20.81 -13.88 -13.42
N SER A 163 21.02 -13.60 -14.72
CA SER A 163 22.12 -12.79 -15.21
C SER A 163 22.06 -11.44 -14.47
N TYR A 164 22.77 -11.34 -13.36
CA TYR A 164 22.99 -10.08 -12.70
C TYR A 164 23.80 -9.20 -13.64
N TYR A 165 23.25 -8.07 -14.02
CA TYR A 165 23.99 -7.01 -14.66
C TYR A 165 25.15 -6.63 -13.73
N THR A 166 26.35 -7.13 -14.01
CA THR A 166 27.57 -6.63 -13.41
C THR A 166 27.88 -5.32 -14.13
N PRO A 167 27.77 -4.16 -13.46
CA PRO A 167 28.26 -2.94 -14.07
C PRO A 167 29.75 -3.13 -14.31
N SER A 168 30.16 -3.06 -15.57
CA SER A 168 31.56 -3.04 -15.95
C SER A 168 32.24 -1.92 -15.16
N SER A 169 33.24 -2.28 -14.35
CA SER A 169 34.07 -1.31 -13.64
C SER A 169 34.62 -0.31 -14.65
N PRO A 170 34.50 1.00 -14.41
CA PRO A 170 35.13 1.98 -15.30
C PRO A 170 36.62 1.76 -15.28
N SER A 171 37.20 1.65 -16.47
CA SER A 171 38.63 1.53 -16.68
C SER A 171 39.37 2.72 -16.03
N LEU A 172 40.53 2.45 -15.42
CA LEU A 172 41.40 3.36 -14.66
C LEU A 172 41.94 4.58 -15.43
N SER A 173 41.41 4.97 -16.59
CA SER A 173 41.84 6.07 -17.42
C SER A 173 41.05 7.38 -17.26
N GLN A 174 40.16 7.50 -16.24
CA GLN A 174 39.44 8.75 -15.93
C GLN A 174 39.67 9.22 -14.47
N GLN A 175 40.89 9.09 -13.99
CA GLN A 175 41.29 9.55 -12.65
C GLN A 175 42.11 10.81 -12.68
N GLU A 176 41.91 11.69 -13.66
CA GLU A 176 42.48 13.03 -13.71
C GLU A 176 41.36 14.03 -13.98
N ASP A 177 40.71 14.51 -12.95
CA ASP A 177 40.19 15.89 -12.75
C ASP A 177 39.30 16.00 -11.49
N ARG A 178 39.88 15.76 -10.32
CA ARG A 178 39.19 15.99 -9.03
C ARG A 178 39.83 17.13 -8.21
N SER A 179 40.67 17.97 -8.80
CA SER A 179 41.35 19.05 -8.06
C SER A 179 40.65 20.42 -8.09
N GLN A 180 39.43 20.54 -8.64
CA GLN A 180 38.76 21.85 -8.73
C GLN A 180 37.49 22.02 -7.88
N TYR A 181 37.15 21.09 -7.00
CA TYR A 181 36.03 21.28 -6.06
C TYR A 181 36.46 21.10 -4.60
N GLN A 182 37.46 21.86 -4.15
CA GLN A 182 37.64 22.18 -2.72
C GLN A 182 37.14 23.61 -2.49
N GLY A 183 35.84 23.77 -2.49
CA GLY A 183 35.14 24.95 -1.97
C GLY A 183 34.78 24.65 -0.53
N GLU A 184 35.29 25.43 0.37
CA GLU A 184 35.11 25.38 1.81
C GLU A 184 33.64 25.45 2.22
N ALA A 185 33.07 24.34 2.72
CA ALA A 185 31.84 24.36 3.50
C ALA A 185 32.21 24.34 4.98
N GLN A 186 32.46 25.52 5.56
CA GLN A 186 32.49 25.74 7.00
C GLN A 186 31.08 25.54 7.55
N TRP A 187 30.80 24.35 8.07
CA TRP A 187 29.65 24.13 8.96
C TRP A 187 30.05 24.50 10.38
N GLY A 188 29.63 25.70 10.79
CA GLY A 188 29.80 26.17 12.15
C GLY A 188 29.10 25.24 13.16
N ASN A 189 29.86 24.82 14.17
CA ASN A 189 29.36 24.22 15.40
C ASN A 189 28.40 25.17 16.10
N GLY A 190 27.11 25.04 15.85
CA GLY A 190 26.03 25.69 16.60
C GLY A 190 25.76 24.92 17.89
N ALA A 191 26.33 25.43 18.96
CA ALA A 191 26.07 24.96 20.31
C ALA A 191 24.56 25.04 20.66
N ASN A 192 24.07 23.98 21.29
CA ASN A 192 22.81 23.88 22.02
C ASN A 192 22.54 25.15 22.86
N HIS A 193 21.61 25.99 22.44
CA HIS A 193 20.97 26.98 23.31
C HIS A 193 19.53 26.56 23.55
N THR A 194 19.35 25.72 24.55
CA THR A 194 18.08 25.62 25.27
C THR A 194 17.94 26.90 26.11
N ARG A 195 17.17 27.83 25.63
CA ARG A 195 16.76 29.05 26.38
C ARG A 195 15.64 28.60 27.32
N PRO A 196 15.76 28.83 28.68
CA PRO A 196 14.65 28.58 29.58
C PRO A 196 13.54 29.61 29.31
N LEU A 197 12.30 29.15 29.28
CA LEU A 197 11.12 30.00 29.20
C LEU A 197 11.01 30.82 30.51
N SER A 198 10.67 32.11 30.37
CA SER A 198 10.44 33.00 31.53
C SER A 198 9.11 32.65 32.23
N PRO A 199 9.02 32.86 33.56
CA PRO A 199 7.86 32.46 34.38
C PRO A 199 6.51 33.04 33.99
N ASP A 200 6.47 34.06 33.13
CA ASP A 200 5.25 34.80 32.79
C ASP A 200 4.47 34.18 31.60
N GLN A 201 4.93 33.07 31.03
CA GLN A 201 4.23 32.39 29.90
C GLN A 201 3.41 31.17 30.33
N GLU A 202 3.45 30.74 31.59
CA GLU A 202 2.67 29.60 32.11
C GLU A 202 1.22 29.96 32.51
N GLN A 203 0.79 31.22 32.48
CA GLN A 203 -0.55 31.59 32.95
C GLN A 203 -1.62 31.79 31.88
N SER A 204 -1.37 31.51 30.62
CA SER A 204 -2.39 31.74 29.56
C SER A 204 -3.07 30.47 28.99
N TYR A 205 -2.79 29.30 29.52
CA TYR A 205 -3.44 28.05 29.07
C TYR A 205 -4.17 27.32 30.20
N GLY A 206 -5.03 28.00 30.90
CA GLY A 206 -5.82 27.39 31.95
C GLY A 206 -7.04 28.18 32.32
N SER A 207 -8.06 28.21 31.48
CA SER A 207 -9.46 28.42 31.92
C SER A 207 -10.38 28.58 30.71
N SER A 208 -10.99 27.51 30.24
CA SER A 208 -12.35 27.49 29.69
C SER A 208 -12.76 26.06 29.35
N PHE A 209 -13.06 25.31 30.39
CA PHE A 209 -14.02 24.21 30.27
C PHE A 209 -15.11 24.48 31.30
N ASP A 210 -16.14 25.18 30.85
CA ASP A 210 -17.39 25.34 31.58
C ASP A 210 -18.13 24.01 31.60
N GLN A 211 -18.54 23.62 32.80
CA GLN A 211 -19.40 22.47 33.06
C GLN A 211 -20.83 22.77 32.59
N PRO A 212 -21.57 21.76 32.06
CA PRO A 212 -23.00 21.94 31.87
C PRO A 212 -23.71 21.80 33.21
N SER A 213 -24.44 22.86 33.56
CA SER A 213 -25.36 22.95 34.68
C SER A 213 -26.49 21.93 34.54
N SER A 214 -26.62 21.10 35.57
CA SER A 214 -27.84 20.39 35.94
C SER A 214 -28.85 21.39 36.46
N GLU A 215 -30.06 21.42 35.89
CA GLU A 215 -31.34 21.66 36.56
C GLU A 215 -32.45 21.88 35.52
N HIS A 216 -33.35 20.96 35.37
CA HIS A 216 -34.79 21.27 35.35
C HIS A 216 -35.61 20.04 35.69
N SER A 217 -35.93 19.95 36.95
CA SER A 217 -37.12 19.26 37.44
C SER A 217 -38.35 20.15 37.11
N GLY A 218 -39.34 19.59 36.46
CA GLY A 218 -40.59 20.28 36.13
C GLY A 218 -41.70 19.27 35.95
N ASP A 219 -42.30 18.91 37.12
CA ASP A 219 -43.58 18.28 37.32
C ASP A 219 -44.71 19.02 36.58
N ARG A 220 -45.65 18.31 35.94
CA ARG A 220 -47.10 18.50 35.96
C ARG A 220 -47.89 17.72 34.93
N SER A 221 -48.84 16.96 35.51
CA SER A 221 -50.17 16.57 35.06
C SER A 221 -50.28 15.50 34.00
#